data_14b32f7d85fdbf8594d90a3dfa5b3f2b
#
_entry.id   14b32f7d85fdbf8594d90a3dfa5b3f2b
#
_cell.length_a   1.000
_cell.length_b   1.000
_cell.length_c   1.000
_cell.angle_alpha   90.00
_cell.angle_beta   90.00
_cell.angle_gamma   90.00
#
_symmetry.space_group_name_H-M   'P 1'
#
loop_
_entity.id
_entity.type
_entity.pdbx_description
1 polymer ?
#
loop_
_entity_poly.entity_id
_entity_poly.type
_entity_poly.pdbx_seq_one_letter_code
_entity_poly.pdbx_strand_id
1 'polypeptide(L)'
;SEFTAKGKPSAIEAEMVLMATGRKAVIPEGAAEAGFAIGRRGFEVDGNMLTNIPEVWAIGDCNGICQLAHAATAQARMVMGENVDLSVIPSAVFTHPECAMAGLTSEQCDEQRRRAEESGTSVPTYIEKKAFFRANGKACAMGETEGMVKLIVNADTDLIAGCHICGPHASDLIAEAALAMSARLTLDELHSAVHAHPSLAEILGNI
;
A
#
# COMPACT_ATOMS: atom_id res chain seq x y z
N SER A 1 12.75 30.06 -8.91
CA SER A 1 12.94 29.24 -7.71
C SER A 1 14.38 28.78 -7.61
N GLU A 2 14.99 28.93 -6.45
CA GLU A 2 16.33 28.44 -6.14
C GLU A 2 16.25 27.08 -5.44
N PHE A 3 17.16 26.18 -5.76
CA PHE A 3 17.24 24.85 -5.18
C PHE A 3 18.68 24.31 -5.20
N THR A 4 18.94 23.22 -4.52
CA THR A 4 20.24 22.57 -4.53
C THR A 4 20.16 21.26 -5.32
N ALA A 5 20.89 21.16 -6.43
CA ALA A 5 21.01 19.94 -7.23
C ALA A 5 22.43 19.37 -7.08
N LYS A 6 22.55 18.12 -6.65
CA LYS A 6 23.84 17.44 -6.43
C LYS A 6 24.84 18.27 -5.59
N GLY A 7 24.32 18.96 -4.55
CA GLY A 7 25.14 19.78 -3.65
C GLY A 7 25.52 21.16 -4.20
N LYS A 8 25.03 21.55 -5.37
CA LYS A 8 25.30 22.89 -5.96
C LYS A 8 24.02 23.73 -6.02
N PRO A 9 24.09 25.03 -5.67
CA PRO A 9 22.99 25.95 -5.87
C PRO A 9 22.62 26.01 -7.36
N SER A 10 21.32 25.94 -7.64
CA SER A 10 20.77 26.01 -8.99
C SER A 10 19.49 26.84 -8.96
N ALA A 11 19.14 27.48 -10.06
CA ALA A 11 17.92 28.26 -10.21
C ALA A 11 17.21 27.91 -11.51
N ILE A 12 15.89 27.88 -11.48
CA ILE A 12 15.03 27.74 -12.66
C ILE A 12 14.02 28.89 -12.64
N GLU A 13 13.88 29.57 -13.78
CA GLU A 13 12.76 30.48 -14.00
C GLU A 13 11.54 29.67 -14.45
N ALA A 14 10.38 29.93 -13.82
CA ALA A 14 9.12 29.30 -14.17
C ALA A 14 7.97 30.27 -13.88
N GLU A 15 6.94 30.21 -14.71
CA GLU A 15 5.71 30.99 -14.51
C GLU A 15 4.89 30.49 -13.32
N MET A 16 5.01 29.19 -13.00
CA MET A 16 4.29 28.55 -11.89
C MET A 16 5.20 27.54 -11.19
N VAL A 17 5.06 27.44 -9.87
CA VAL A 17 5.76 26.45 -9.05
C VAL A 17 4.73 25.60 -8.32
N LEU A 18 4.72 24.27 -8.56
CA LEU A 18 3.91 23.32 -7.82
C LEU A 18 4.71 22.72 -6.66
N MET A 19 4.26 22.96 -5.44
CA MET A 19 4.81 22.31 -4.25
C MET A 19 4.11 20.97 -4.01
N ALA A 20 4.79 19.86 -4.33
CA ALA A 20 4.32 18.48 -4.13
C ALA A 20 5.30 17.69 -3.25
N THR A 21 5.66 18.26 -2.09
CA THR A 21 6.73 17.77 -1.21
C THR A 21 6.27 16.72 -0.18
N GLY A 22 5.04 16.23 -0.33
CA GLY A 22 4.47 15.21 0.56
C GLY A 22 3.82 15.79 1.83
N ARG A 23 3.65 14.93 2.82
CA ARG A 23 3.00 15.20 4.10
C ARG A 23 3.93 14.93 5.26
N LYS A 24 3.71 15.61 6.38
CA LYS A 24 4.30 15.29 7.68
C LYS A 24 3.20 15.25 8.75
N ALA A 25 3.43 14.48 9.80
CA ALA A 25 2.57 14.49 10.97
C ALA A 25 2.51 15.89 11.59
N VAL A 26 1.31 16.33 11.98
CA VAL A 26 1.11 17.53 12.77
C VAL A 26 1.04 17.11 14.23
N ILE A 27 1.99 17.58 15.01
CA ILE A 27 2.07 17.30 16.44
C ILE A 27 1.44 18.48 17.18
N PRO A 28 0.47 18.25 18.11
CA PRO A 28 -0.10 19.30 18.92
C PRO A 28 0.96 20.02 19.77
N GLU A 29 0.77 21.32 19.95
CA GLU A 29 1.61 22.11 20.86
C GLU A 29 1.52 21.56 22.28
N GLY A 30 2.63 21.52 22.99
CA GLY A 30 2.72 20.96 24.34
C GLY A 30 2.89 19.45 24.42
N ALA A 31 2.85 18.71 23.30
CA ALA A 31 2.99 17.26 23.35
C ALA A 31 4.38 16.80 23.84
N ALA A 32 5.43 17.49 23.44
CA ALA A 32 6.79 17.17 23.92
C ALA A 32 6.95 17.48 25.41
N GLU A 33 6.41 18.60 25.87
CA GLU A 33 6.41 19.01 27.27
C GLU A 33 5.56 18.09 28.16
N ALA A 34 4.52 17.48 27.57
CA ALA A 34 3.71 16.45 28.23
C ALA A 34 4.42 15.08 28.29
N GLY A 35 5.64 14.96 27.73
CA GLY A 35 6.47 13.77 27.81
C GLY A 35 6.22 12.73 26.74
N PHE A 36 5.49 13.06 25.66
CA PHE A 36 5.34 12.13 24.55
C PHE A 36 6.65 11.90 23.80
N ALA A 37 6.92 10.65 23.44
CA ALA A 37 8.01 10.30 22.53
C ALA A 37 7.60 10.65 21.10
N ILE A 38 8.35 11.57 20.48
CA ILE A 38 8.08 12.09 19.15
C ILE A 38 9.30 11.83 18.28
N GLY A 39 9.13 10.96 17.29
CA GLY A 39 10.15 10.62 16.31
C GLY A 39 10.06 11.47 15.03
N ARG A 40 10.89 11.12 14.06
CA ARG A 40 10.96 11.82 12.77
C ARG A 40 9.63 11.80 12.01
N ARG A 41 8.82 10.75 12.17
CA ARG A 41 7.57 10.55 11.42
C ARG A 41 6.33 11.07 12.16
N GLY A 42 6.37 11.20 13.47
CA GLY A 42 5.24 11.55 14.33
C GLY A 42 5.39 10.97 15.72
N PHE A 43 4.26 10.77 16.43
CA PHE A 43 4.28 10.06 17.70
C PHE A 43 4.85 8.67 17.56
N GLU A 44 5.77 8.29 18.44
CA GLU A 44 6.24 6.92 18.52
C GLU A 44 5.19 6.05 19.21
N VAL A 45 4.83 4.96 18.56
CA VAL A 45 3.84 3.99 19.05
C VAL A 45 4.34 2.57 18.86
N ASP A 46 3.82 1.66 19.66
CA ASP A 46 4.03 0.23 19.50
C ASP A 46 3.14 -0.37 18.40
N GLY A 47 3.19 -1.70 18.22
CA GLY A 47 2.35 -2.42 17.24
C GLY A 47 0.84 -2.30 17.48
N ASN A 48 0.43 -1.88 18.68
CA ASN A 48 -0.97 -1.66 19.06
C ASN A 48 -1.35 -0.17 19.09
N MET A 49 -0.55 0.69 18.49
CA MET A 49 -0.72 2.15 18.46
C MET A 49 -0.63 2.82 19.84
N LEU A 50 -0.15 2.12 20.88
CA LEU A 50 0.05 2.66 22.23
C LEU A 50 1.30 3.55 22.23
N THR A 51 1.19 4.74 22.80
CA THR A 51 2.33 5.67 23.00
C THR A 51 3.15 5.25 24.23
N ASN A 52 4.21 5.99 24.50
CA ASN A 52 4.98 5.84 25.75
C ASN A 52 4.22 6.32 27.00
N ILE A 53 3.09 7.01 26.84
CA ILE A 53 2.21 7.38 27.96
C ILE A 53 1.17 6.28 28.14
N PRO A 54 1.04 5.67 29.34
CA PRO A 54 0.07 4.63 29.59
C PRO A 54 -1.36 5.05 29.27
N GLU A 55 -2.11 4.15 28.64
CA GLU A 55 -3.52 4.33 28.26
C GLU A 55 -3.76 5.47 27.25
N VAL A 56 -2.72 5.89 26.51
CA VAL A 56 -2.82 6.89 25.45
C VAL A 56 -2.34 6.32 24.12
N TRP A 57 -3.22 6.30 23.13
CA TRP A 57 -2.94 5.83 21.77
C TRP A 57 -2.83 7.00 20.80
N ALA A 58 -1.94 6.89 19.82
CA ALA A 58 -1.84 7.84 18.70
C ALA A 58 -2.12 7.10 17.39
N ILE A 59 -3.24 7.45 16.75
CA ILE A 59 -3.73 6.82 15.51
C ILE A 59 -3.77 7.82 14.37
N GLY A 60 -3.74 7.31 13.13
CA GLY A 60 -3.82 8.11 11.92
C GLY A 60 -2.55 8.89 11.61
N ASP A 61 -2.70 10.03 10.94
CA ASP A 61 -1.59 10.80 10.38
C ASP A 61 -0.56 11.25 11.41
N CYS A 62 -0.96 11.41 12.67
CA CYS A 62 -0.08 11.91 13.73
C CYS A 62 1.03 10.91 14.14
N ASN A 63 0.85 9.60 13.90
CA ASN A 63 1.91 8.61 14.14
C ASN A 63 2.81 8.39 12.90
N GLY A 64 2.41 8.92 11.73
CA GLY A 64 3.18 8.87 10.49
C GLY A 64 3.44 7.46 9.92
N ILE A 65 2.72 6.43 10.37
CA ILE A 65 2.85 5.05 9.87
C ILE A 65 2.22 4.94 8.48
N CYS A 66 0.95 5.36 8.36
CA CYS A 66 0.20 5.33 7.11
C CYS A 66 -0.78 6.52 7.07
N GLN A 67 -0.46 7.52 6.25
CA GLN A 67 -1.22 8.78 6.19
C GLN A 67 -2.39 8.68 5.20
N LEU A 68 -3.30 7.72 5.47
CA LEU A 68 -4.51 7.44 4.71
C LEU A 68 -5.73 7.40 5.66
N ALA A 69 -6.84 7.99 5.25
CA ALA A 69 -8.05 8.08 6.08
C ALA A 69 -8.56 6.71 6.55
N HIS A 70 -8.62 5.73 5.65
CA HIS A 70 -9.04 4.37 5.97
C HIS A 70 -8.02 3.61 6.84
N ALA A 71 -6.72 3.95 6.77
CA ALA A 71 -5.72 3.42 7.69
C ALA A 71 -5.95 3.95 9.11
N ALA A 72 -6.28 5.23 9.26
CA ALA A 72 -6.63 5.80 10.57
C ALA A 72 -7.87 5.12 11.17
N THR A 73 -8.90 4.85 10.35
CA THR A 73 -10.08 4.10 10.76
C THR A 73 -9.72 2.66 11.16
N ALA A 74 -8.87 1.98 10.40
CA ALA A 74 -8.41 0.63 10.71
C ALA A 74 -7.63 0.58 12.04
N GLN A 75 -6.73 1.54 12.28
CA GLN A 75 -6.01 1.68 13.54
C GLN A 75 -6.97 1.93 14.72
N ALA A 76 -8.00 2.79 14.53
CA ALA A 76 -9.02 3.02 15.57
C ALA A 76 -9.77 1.74 15.92
N ARG A 77 -10.21 0.96 14.94
CA ARG A 77 -10.90 -0.32 15.15
C ARG A 77 -10.02 -1.31 15.91
N MET A 78 -8.73 -1.38 15.54
CA MET A 78 -7.76 -2.23 16.24
C MET A 78 -7.60 -1.81 17.71
N VAL A 79 -7.45 -0.51 18.00
CA VAL A 79 -7.39 0.01 19.40
C VAL A 79 -8.66 -0.31 20.19
N MET A 80 -9.81 -0.36 19.53
CA MET A 80 -11.09 -0.75 20.14
C MET A 80 -11.26 -2.27 20.29
N GLY A 81 -10.24 -3.07 19.97
CA GLY A 81 -10.21 -4.52 20.18
C GLY A 81 -10.69 -5.35 19.00
N GLU A 82 -10.90 -4.75 17.82
CA GLU A 82 -11.19 -5.52 16.62
C GLU A 82 -9.91 -6.17 16.06
N ASN A 83 -10.05 -7.35 15.48
CA ASN A 83 -8.95 -8.01 14.76
C ASN A 83 -8.79 -7.41 13.37
N VAL A 84 -7.88 -6.46 13.22
CA VAL A 84 -7.60 -5.77 11.95
C VAL A 84 -6.16 -6.05 11.55
N ASP A 85 -5.96 -6.54 10.32
CA ASP A 85 -4.63 -6.71 9.74
C ASP A 85 -4.17 -5.40 9.08
N LEU A 86 -3.29 -4.69 9.75
CA LEU A 86 -2.72 -3.44 9.25
C LEU A 86 -1.65 -3.65 8.16
N SER A 87 -1.23 -4.88 7.89
CA SER A 87 -0.29 -5.19 6.80
C SER A 87 -0.94 -5.13 5.42
N VAL A 88 -2.28 -5.19 5.37
CA VAL A 88 -3.08 -5.19 4.13
C VAL A 88 -3.91 -3.91 4.02
N ILE A 89 -3.26 -2.75 4.14
CA ILE A 89 -3.91 -1.46 3.89
C ILE A 89 -3.77 -1.10 2.41
N PRO A 90 -4.87 -1.06 1.63
CA PRO A 90 -4.78 -0.65 0.23
C PRO A 90 -4.45 0.84 0.12
N SER A 91 -3.72 1.21 -0.92
CA SER A 91 -3.49 2.60 -1.27
C SER A 91 -3.79 2.83 -2.75
N ALA A 92 -4.25 4.03 -3.08
CA ALA A 92 -4.56 4.41 -4.45
C ALA A 92 -4.06 5.82 -4.77
N VAL A 93 -3.65 6.00 -6.03
CA VAL A 93 -3.31 7.28 -6.63
C VAL A 93 -4.27 7.50 -7.80
N PHE A 94 -5.05 8.56 -7.71
CA PHE A 94 -6.15 8.87 -8.65
C PHE A 94 -5.64 9.63 -9.89
N THR A 95 -4.64 9.07 -10.53
CA THR A 95 -4.14 9.49 -11.83
C THR A 95 -4.99 8.90 -12.96
N HIS A 96 -4.65 9.17 -14.21
CA HIS A 96 -5.25 8.51 -15.37
C HIS A 96 -4.12 7.91 -16.23
N PRO A 97 -3.98 6.56 -16.24
CA PRO A 97 -4.74 5.57 -15.47
C PRO A 97 -4.49 5.65 -13.95
N GLU A 98 -5.43 5.14 -13.15
CA GLU A 98 -5.28 5.00 -11.71
C GLU A 98 -4.19 3.99 -11.36
N CYS A 99 -3.56 4.17 -10.19
CA CYS A 99 -2.66 3.18 -9.62
C CYS A 99 -3.12 2.81 -8.21
N ALA A 100 -3.14 1.52 -7.90
CA ALA A 100 -3.47 1.03 -6.58
C ALA A 100 -2.58 -0.13 -6.17
N MET A 101 -2.38 -0.30 -4.86
CA MET A 101 -1.59 -1.41 -4.33
C MET A 101 -2.07 -1.83 -2.94
N ALA A 102 -1.84 -3.09 -2.60
CA ALA A 102 -1.96 -3.64 -1.26
C ALA A 102 -0.94 -4.77 -1.05
N GLY A 103 -0.51 -4.98 0.20
CA GLY A 103 0.47 -6.01 0.55
C GLY A 103 1.91 -5.68 0.13
N LEU A 104 2.72 -6.71 -0.12
CA LEU A 104 4.15 -6.59 -0.41
C LEU A 104 4.43 -6.04 -1.81
N THR A 105 5.51 -5.26 -1.93
CA THR A 105 6.11 -4.89 -3.22
C THR A 105 7.22 -5.85 -3.60
N SER A 106 7.62 -5.88 -4.88
CA SER A 106 8.75 -6.67 -5.36
C SER A 106 10.05 -6.30 -4.63
N GLU A 107 10.26 -5.00 -4.41
CA GLU A 107 11.44 -4.50 -3.70
C GLU A 107 11.47 -4.96 -2.24
N GLN A 108 10.31 -5.02 -1.58
CA GLN A 108 10.21 -5.55 -0.21
C GLN A 108 10.50 -7.06 -0.16
N CYS A 109 10.04 -7.83 -1.15
CA CYS A 109 10.36 -9.25 -1.27
C CYS A 109 11.86 -9.47 -1.48
N ASP A 110 12.48 -8.69 -2.35
CA ASP A 110 13.93 -8.75 -2.61
C ASP A 110 14.74 -8.35 -1.37
N GLU A 111 14.30 -7.34 -0.64
CA GLU A 111 14.93 -6.91 0.60
C GLU A 111 14.82 -7.98 1.70
N GLN A 112 13.64 -8.61 1.84
CA GLN A 112 13.46 -9.73 2.78
C GLN A 112 14.39 -10.88 2.44
N ARG A 113 14.50 -11.25 1.16
CA ARG A 113 15.43 -12.29 0.69
C ARG A 113 16.87 -11.94 1.03
N ARG A 114 17.32 -10.73 0.72
CA ARG A 114 18.68 -10.28 1.00
C ARG A 114 19.02 -10.35 2.50
N ARG A 115 18.13 -9.86 3.36
CA ARG A 115 18.32 -9.91 4.82
C ARG A 115 18.39 -11.33 5.36
N ALA A 116 17.62 -12.23 4.80
CA ALA A 116 17.64 -13.63 5.18
C ALA A 116 18.94 -14.32 4.76
N GLU A 117 19.42 -14.06 3.56
CA GLU A 117 20.73 -14.54 3.10
C GLU A 117 21.86 -14.05 4.02
N GLU A 118 21.84 -12.77 4.42
CA GLU A 118 22.83 -12.18 5.34
C GLU A 118 22.77 -12.80 6.75
N SER A 119 21.58 -13.15 7.25
CA SER A 119 21.35 -13.73 8.58
C SER A 119 21.37 -15.26 8.62
N GLY A 120 21.44 -15.92 7.47
CA GLY A 120 21.36 -17.38 7.38
C GLY A 120 19.96 -17.93 7.73
N THR A 121 18.91 -17.14 7.60
CA THR A 121 17.51 -17.53 7.84
C THR A 121 16.81 -17.83 6.52
N SER A 122 15.69 -18.58 6.59
CA SER A 122 14.84 -18.86 5.43
C SER A 122 13.73 -17.83 5.33
N VAL A 123 13.41 -17.39 4.13
CA VAL A 123 12.20 -16.61 3.82
C VAL A 123 11.41 -17.31 2.71
N PRO A 124 10.09 -17.02 2.60
CA PRO A 124 9.29 -17.50 1.50
C PRO A 124 9.85 -17.09 0.15
N THR A 125 9.72 -17.96 -0.84
CA THR A 125 9.96 -17.61 -2.24
C THR A 125 8.72 -16.95 -2.80
N TYR A 126 8.87 -15.77 -3.40
CA TYR A 126 7.78 -15.04 -4.03
C TYR A 126 7.91 -15.09 -5.55
N ILE A 127 6.77 -15.27 -6.22
CA ILE A 127 6.65 -15.21 -7.68
C ILE A 127 5.70 -14.09 -8.09
N GLU A 128 5.95 -13.49 -9.26
CA GLU A 128 5.07 -12.48 -9.84
C GLU A 128 4.19 -13.11 -10.93
N LYS A 129 2.89 -12.82 -10.86
CA LYS A 129 1.92 -13.12 -11.92
C LYS A 129 1.40 -11.80 -12.48
N LYS A 130 1.15 -11.74 -13.79
CA LYS A 130 0.74 -10.49 -14.45
C LYS A 130 -0.36 -10.74 -15.47
N ALA A 131 -1.37 -9.88 -15.44
CA ALA A 131 -2.39 -9.78 -16.48
C ALA A 131 -2.46 -8.32 -17.00
N PHE A 132 -2.85 -8.15 -18.26
CA PHE A 132 -2.87 -6.84 -18.91
C PHE A 132 -4.29 -6.46 -19.33
N PHE A 133 -4.68 -5.20 -19.10
CA PHE A 133 -6.02 -4.71 -19.45
C PHE A 133 -6.34 -4.83 -20.93
N ARG A 134 -5.34 -4.81 -21.84
CA ARG A 134 -5.54 -5.06 -23.27
C ARG A 134 -6.11 -6.45 -23.59
N ALA A 135 -6.05 -7.41 -22.67
CA ALA A 135 -6.65 -8.74 -22.80
C ALA A 135 -8.02 -8.84 -22.07
N ASN A 136 -8.47 -7.78 -21.40
CA ASN A 136 -9.76 -7.74 -20.71
C ASN A 136 -10.83 -7.17 -21.64
N GLY A 137 -11.92 -7.93 -21.89
CA GLY A 137 -12.98 -7.54 -22.81
C GLY A 137 -13.70 -6.25 -22.42
N LYS A 138 -13.90 -5.99 -21.13
CA LYS A 138 -14.53 -4.76 -20.65
C LYS A 138 -13.61 -3.55 -20.86
N ALA A 139 -12.32 -3.66 -20.58
CA ALA A 139 -11.35 -2.61 -20.83
C ALA A 139 -11.27 -2.26 -22.33
N CYS A 140 -11.29 -3.28 -23.21
CA CYS A 140 -11.37 -3.07 -24.67
C CYS A 140 -12.64 -2.32 -25.07
N ALA A 141 -13.79 -2.70 -24.54
CA ALA A 141 -15.06 -2.04 -24.83
C ALA A 141 -15.12 -0.57 -24.34
N MET A 142 -14.39 -0.25 -23.27
CA MET A 142 -14.25 1.11 -22.72
C MET A 142 -13.20 1.94 -23.46
N GLY A 143 -12.33 1.33 -24.26
CA GLY A 143 -11.15 2.00 -24.85
C GLY A 143 -10.03 2.27 -23.85
N GLU A 144 -10.04 1.63 -22.67
CA GLU A 144 -9.09 1.81 -21.58
C GLU A 144 -8.20 0.58 -21.40
N THR A 145 -7.41 0.26 -22.42
CA THR A 145 -6.62 -0.96 -22.51
C THR A 145 -5.21 -0.86 -21.92
N GLU A 146 -4.82 0.32 -21.47
CA GLU A 146 -3.50 0.54 -20.89
C GLU A 146 -3.42 0.04 -19.45
N GLY A 147 -2.27 -0.56 -19.12
CA GLY A 147 -1.98 -0.99 -17.77
C GLY A 147 -2.04 -2.48 -17.54
N MET A 148 -1.87 -2.85 -16.28
CA MET A 148 -1.76 -4.24 -15.85
C MET A 148 -2.15 -4.42 -14.39
N VAL A 149 -2.42 -5.67 -14.03
CA VAL A 149 -2.42 -6.18 -12.66
C VAL A 149 -1.18 -7.04 -12.47
N LYS A 150 -0.53 -6.90 -11.32
CA LYS A 150 0.54 -7.76 -10.85
C LYS A 150 0.18 -8.32 -9.48
N LEU A 151 0.16 -9.64 -9.34
CA LEU A 151 0.09 -10.32 -8.05
C LEU A 151 1.48 -10.80 -7.63
N ILE A 152 1.76 -10.70 -6.34
CA ILE A 152 2.90 -11.37 -5.69
C ILE A 152 2.33 -12.53 -4.89
N VAL A 153 2.82 -13.72 -5.17
CA VAL A 153 2.32 -14.98 -4.61
C VAL A 153 3.46 -15.70 -3.93
N ASN A 154 3.21 -16.23 -2.75
CA ASN A 154 4.14 -17.13 -2.07
C ASN A 154 4.16 -18.47 -2.80
N ALA A 155 5.30 -18.86 -3.36
CA ALA A 155 5.44 -20.06 -4.19
C ALA A 155 5.25 -21.38 -3.40
N ASP A 156 5.45 -21.36 -2.08
CA ASP A 156 5.35 -22.54 -1.25
C ASP A 156 3.93 -22.82 -0.74
N THR A 157 3.13 -21.75 -0.57
CA THR A 157 1.79 -21.82 0.04
C THR A 157 0.67 -21.36 -0.88
N ASP A 158 1.01 -20.83 -2.05
CA ASP A 158 0.12 -20.19 -3.02
C ASP A 158 -0.67 -18.98 -2.47
N LEU A 159 -0.34 -18.50 -1.26
CA LEU A 159 -1.00 -17.35 -0.66
C LEU A 159 -0.65 -16.06 -1.40
N ILE A 160 -1.66 -15.22 -1.61
CA ILE A 160 -1.50 -13.89 -2.20
C ILE A 160 -0.84 -12.98 -1.15
N ALA A 161 0.33 -12.43 -1.49
CA ALA A 161 1.13 -11.58 -0.59
C ALA A 161 1.13 -10.11 -0.99
N GLY A 162 0.80 -9.79 -2.24
CA GLY A 162 0.74 -8.42 -2.73
C GLY A 162 -0.02 -8.30 -4.05
N CYS A 163 -0.63 -7.14 -4.27
CA CYS A 163 -1.29 -6.79 -5.53
C CYS A 163 -0.98 -5.35 -5.91
N HIS A 164 -0.68 -5.15 -7.19
CA HIS A 164 -0.41 -3.82 -7.77
C HIS A 164 -1.19 -3.70 -9.07
N ILE A 165 -1.97 -2.65 -9.19
CA ILE A 165 -2.83 -2.39 -10.34
C ILE A 165 -2.47 -1.00 -10.88
N CYS A 166 -2.23 -0.92 -12.17
CA CYS A 166 -2.20 0.34 -12.89
C CYS A 166 -3.17 0.20 -14.06
N GLY A 167 -4.27 0.95 -14.07
CA GLY A 167 -5.30 0.82 -15.09
C GLY A 167 -6.65 1.37 -14.66
N PRO A 168 -7.70 1.15 -15.47
CA PRO A 168 -9.03 1.67 -15.17
C PRO A 168 -9.58 1.08 -13.86
N HIS A 169 -10.16 1.96 -13.03
CA HIS A 169 -10.78 1.60 -11.75
C HIS A 169 -9.86 0.81 -10.80
N ALA A 170 -8.55 1.07 -10.83
CA ALA A 170 -7.60 0.38 -9.97
C ALA A 170 -7.94 0.54 -8.48
N SER A 171 -8.45 1.71 -8.08
CA SER A 171 -8.88 2.02 -6.71
C SER A 171 -10.05 1.16 -6.23
N ASP A 172 -10.93 0.73 -7.12
CA ASP A 172 -12.04 -0.17 -6.81
C ASP A 172 -11.59 -1.64 -6.84
N LEU A 173 -10.83 -2.03 -7.88
CA LEU A 173 -10.37 -3.41 -8.09
C LEU A 173 -9.43 -3.89 -6.97
N ILE A 174 -8.62 -3.01 -6.38
CA ILE A 174 -7.70 -3.39 -5.31
C ILE A 174 -8.41 -3.94 -4.06
N ALA A 175 -9.69 -3.62 -3.87
CA ALA A 175 -10.46 -4.06 -2.72
C ALA A 175 -10.64 -5.59 -2.70
N GLU A 176 -10.83 -6.22 -3.86
CA GLU A 176 -10.92 -7.69 -3.97
C GLU A 176 -9.61 -8.37 -3.59
N ALA A 177 -8.48 -7.88 -4.11
CA ALA A 177 -7.18 -8.41 -3.74
C ALA A 177 -6.85 -8.18 -2.25
N ALA A 178 -7.21 -7.03 -1.69
CA ALA A 178 -7.05 -6.76 -0.26
C ALA A 178 -7.91 -7.71 0.60
N LEU A 179 -9.14 -7.98 0.19
CA LEU A 179 -9.99 -8.99 0.84
C LEU A 179 -9.37 -10.38 0.77
N ALA A 180 -8.89 -10.80 -0.40
CA ALA A 180 -8.24 -12.09 -0.59
C ALA A 180 -7.02 -12.25 0.34
N MET A 181 -6.16 -11.23 0.43
CA MET A 181 -5.01 -11.24 1.34
C MET A 181 -5.43 -11.28 2.82
N SER A 182 -6.40 -10.45 3.23
CA SER A 182 -6.89 -10.42 4.62
C SER A 182 -7.55 -11.74 5.03
N ALA A 183 -8.22 -12.41 4.09
CA ALA A 183 -8.81 -13.74 4.27
C ALA A 183 -7.79 -14.89 4.09
N ARG A 184 -6.53 -14.57 3.74
CA ARG A 184 -5.45 -15.54 3.47
C ARG A 184 -5.81 -16.53 2.37
N LEU A 185 -6.43 -16.04 1.30
CA LEU A 185 -6.76 -16.88 0.14
C LEU A 185 -5.51 -17.17 -0.68
N THR A 186 -5.53 -18.36 -1.28
CA THR A 186 -4.58 -18.77 -2.30
C THR A 186 -4.93 -18.16 -3.67
N LEU A 187 -3.99 -18.20 -4.60
CA LEU A 187 -4.25 -17.82 -5.99
C LEU A 187 -5.32 -18.73 -6.63
N ASP A 188 -5.27 -20.02 -6.35
CA ASP A 188 -6.27 -20.97 -6.84
C ASP A 188 -7.68 -20.64 -6.32
N GLU A 189 -7.81 -20.24 -5.06
CA GLU A 189 -9.11 -19.81 -4.50
C GLU A 189 -9.59 -18.51 -5.16
N LEU A 190 -8.72 -17.54 -5.45
CA LEU A 190 -9.08 -16.34 -6.20
C LEU A 190 -9.55 -16.69 -7.62
N HIS A 191 -8.88 -17.62 -8.31
CA HIS A 191 -9.28 -18.09 -9.63
C HIS A 191 -10.61 -18.85 -9.61
N SER A 192 -10.97 -19.46 -8.50
CA SER A 192 -12.26 -20.15 -8.35
C SER A 192 -13.45 -19.21 -8.22
N ALA A 193 -13.21 -17.92 -7.93
CA ALA A 193 -14.25 -16.92 -7.87
C ALA A 193 -14.84 -16.64 -9.24
N VAL A 194 -16.18 -16.63 -9.34
CA VAL A 194 -16.87 -16.33 -10.59
C VAL A 194 -17.06 -14.83 -10.74
N HIS A 195 -16.39 -14.23 -11.72
CA HIS A 195 -16.53 -12.82 -12.05
C HIS A 195 -17.62 -12.60 -13.11
N ALA A 196 -18.38 -11.51 -12.98
CA ALA A 196 -19.38 -11.16 -13.98
C ALA A 196 -18.75 -10.80 -15.33
N HIS A 197 -19.32 -11.32 -16.44
CA HIS A 197 -18.86 -10.98 -17.78
C HIS A 197 -19.84 -10.02 -18.49
N PRO A 198 -19.37 -8.93 -19.15
CA PRO A 198 -17.99 -8.45 -19.15
C PRO A 198 -17.73 -7.49 -17.99
N SER A 199 -16.65 -7.67 -17.26
CA SER A 199 -16.25 -6.79 -16.17
C SER A 199 -14.72 -6.56 -16.15
N LEU A 200 -14.27 -5.49 -15.46
CA LEU A 200 -12.84 -5.26 -15.23
C LEU A 200 -12.28 -6.26 -14.22
N ALA A 201 -13.08 -6.71 -13.25
CA ALA A 201 -12.64 -7.64 -12.20
C ALA A 201 -12.20 -9.01 -12.74
N GLU A 202 -12.67 -9.43 -13.94
CA GLU A 202 -12.19 -10.66 -14.60
C GLU A 202 -10.68 -10.70 -14.77
N ILE A 203 -9.98 -9.55 -14.74
CA ILE A 203 -8.53 -9.48 -14.82
C ILE A 203 -7.85 -10.19 -13.64
N LEU A 204 -8.49 -10.17 -12.45
CA LEU A 204 -7.99 -10.86 -11.25
C LEU A 204 -8.21 -12.36 -11.31
N GLY A 205 -9.31 -12.81 -11.91
CA GLY A 205 -9.59 -14.23 -12.11
C GLY A 205 -8.78 -14.90 -13.25
N ASN A 206 -8.11 -14.11 -14.09
CA ASN A 206 -7.38 -14.59 -15.26
C ASN A 206 -5.85 -14.36 -15.19
N ILE A 207 -5.31 -14.04 -14.02
CA ILE A 207 -3.91 -13.66 -13.83
C ILE A 207 -2.92 -14.83 -13.64
#